data_7cf1b9e4821d6f06b46ddc3b78091c83
#
_entry.id   7cf1b9e4821d6f06b46ddc3b78091c83
#
_cell.length_a   1.000
_cell.length_b   1.000
_cell.length_c   1.000
_cell.angle_alpha   90.00
_cell.angle_beta   90.00
_cell.angle_gamma   90.00
#
_symmetry.space_group_name_H-M   'P 1'
#
loop_
_entity.id
_entity.type
_entity.pdbx_description
1 polymer ?
#
loop_
_entity_poly.entity_id
_entity_poly.type
_entity_poly.pdbx_seq_one_letter_code
_entity_poly.pdbx_strand_id
1 'polypeptide(L)'
;MRAYLSDRMGAALLMAPLLLFLVLAYAWPFLGVVKWSFTLPTPGLGQYNALLTDQLVQSVFIRTLRIAAIVTIVSVVAAYAITVVWVRGTPVQRVVAEFCILVPFWISVLTRAFGWVALLSNRGLINTWLQAVGFISEPLALVRNEFGVIVGMTHFLIPFAVFPLASSMRGLDDRVLLAARGLGSSRMRTFWSVFVPMTSSGIIGSALIVFVFSLGFFVTPAILGGGRSVMIAELIYLRIFQSPDWGLGAAISVVLVLFVGALMALLFRYIRPKQLV
;
A
#
# COMPACT_ATOMS: atom_id res chain seq x y z
N MET A 1 6.81 43.73 -10.22
CA MET A 1 7.87 42.70 -10.37
C MET A 1 8.76 42.55 -9.13
N ARG A 2 9.27 43.65 -8.51
CA ARG A 2 10.06 43.57 -7.26
C ARG A 2 9.30 43.05 -6.04
N ALA A 3 8.04 43.42 -5.83
CA ALA A 3 7.19 42.90 -4.73
C ALA A 3 6.95 41.39 -4.83
N TYR A 4 6.72 40.86 -6.01
CA TYR A 4 6.49 39.43 -6.27
C TYR A 4 7.74 38.55 -6.04
N LEU A 5 8.96 39.13 -6.22
CA LEU A 5 10.22 38.46 -5.92
C LEU A 5 10.52 38.50 -4.40
N SER A 6 10.10 39.56 -3.67
CA SER A 6 10.24 39.63 -2.22
C SER A 6 9.35 38.63 -1.50
N ASP A 7 8.12 38.39 -2.00
CA ASP A 7 7.20 37.39 -1.44
C ASP A 7 7.70 35.96 -1.65
N ARG A 8 8.31 35.68 -2.80
CA ARG A 8 8.91 34.35 -3.07
C ARG A 8 10.15 34.10 -2.21
N MET A 9 10.99 35.12 -2.03
CA MET A 9 12.17 35.02 -1.19
C MET A 9 11.82 34.90 0.29
N GLY A 10 10.80 35.63 0.76
CA GLY A 10 10.26 35.48 2.10
C GLY A 10 9.68 34.10 2.36
N ALA A 11 8.87 33.58 1.42
CA ALA A 11 8.35 32.22 1.50
C ALA A 11 9.46 31.15 1.51
N ALA A 12 10.49 31.29 0.65
CA ALA A 12 11.64 30.39 0.61
C ALA A 12 12.44 30.40 1.93
N LEU A 13 12.64 31.58 2.53
CA LEU A 13 13.32 31.72 3.82
C LEU A 13 12.52 31.09 4.98
N LEU A 14 11.20 31.22 4.96
CA LEU A 14 10.32 30.57 5.96
C LEU A 14 10.31 29.04 5.79
N MET A 15 10.42 28.52 4.57
CA MET A 15 10.47 27.08 4.30
C MET A 15 11.86 26.48 4.50
N ALA A 16 12.93 27.28 4.46
CA ALA A 16 14.31 26.81 4.53
C ALA A 16 14.63 25.96 5.78
N PRO A 17 14.21 26.31 7.01
CA PRO A 17 14.49 25.49 8.19
C PRO A 17 13.85 24.10 8.08
N LEU A 18 12.60 24.02 7.59
CA LEU A 18 11.90 22.74 7.38
C LEU A 18 12.59 21.90 6.31
N LEU A 19 12.93 22.50 5.17
CA LEU A 19 13.63 21.80 4.09
C LEU A 19 15.01 21.31 4.52
N LEU A 20 15.77 22.15 5.25
CA LEU A 20 17.07 21.78 5.81
C LEU A 20 16.93 20.60 6.78
N PHE A 21 15.96 20.66 7.68
CA PHE A 21 15.66 19.55 8.61
C PHE A 21 15.33 18.26 7.85
N LEU A 22 14.48 18.32 6.82
CA LEU A 22 14.12 17.14 6.01
C LEU A 22 15.34 16.58 5.28
N VAL A 23 16.19 17.41 4.70
CA VAL A 23 17.42 16.97 4.04
C VAL A 23 18.36 16.31 5.03
N LEU A 24 18.60 16.91 6.19
CA LEU A 24 19.50 16.35 7.21
C LEU A 24 18.93 15.07 7.85
N ALA A 25 17.64 15.04 8.14
CA ALA A 25 17.03 13.91 8.83
C ALA A 25 16.76 12.70 7.93
N TYR A 26 16.55 12.90 6.62
CA TYR A 26 16.18 11.81 5.69
C TYR A 26 17.22 11.60 4.60
N ALA A 27 17.66 12.67 3.90
CA ALA A 27 18.59 12.50 2.79
C ALA A 27 19.99 12.08 3.26
N TRP A 28 20.48 12.65 4.35
CA TRP A 28 21.79 12.30 4.90
C TRP A 28 21.91 10.83 5.33
N PRO A 29 21.01 10.25 6.17
CA PRO A 29 21.05 8.83 6.48
C PRO A 29 20.88 7.95 5.25
N PHE A 30 20.01 8.34 4.30
CA PHE A 30 19.82 7.59 3.06
C PHE A 30 21.10 7.55 2.21
N LEU A 31 21.82 8.65 2.10
CA LEU A 31 23.14 8.67 1.43
C LEU A 31 24.14 7.73 2.12
N GLY A 32 24.05 7.59 3.45
CA GLY A 32 24.80 6.58 4.21
C GLY A 32 24.50 5.16 3.76
N VAL A 33 23.20 4.81 3.62
CA VAL A 33 22.76 3.51 3.11
C VAL A 33 23.27 3.29 1.68
N VAL A 34 23.17 4.30 0.81
CA VAL A 34 23.73 4.23 -0.55
C VAL A 34 25.24 3.99 -0.52
N LYS A 35 25.98 4.70 0.35
CA LYS A 35 27.41 4.47 0.52
C LYS A 35 27.71 3.02 0.95
N TRP A 36 27.01 2.49 1.94
CA TRP A 36 27.21 1.11 2.43
C TRP A 36 26.93 0.06 1.37
N SER A 37 25.97 0.28 0.48
CA SER A 37 25.67 -0.64 -0.61
C SER A 37 26.83 -0.85 -1.61
N PHE A 38 27.77 0.13 -1.66
CA PHE A 38 28.97 0.07 -2.53
C PHE A 38 30.27 -0.21 -1.78
N THR A 39 30.30 -0.04 -0.46
CA THR A 39 31.55 -0.09 0.32
C THR A 39 31.65 -1.31 1.24
N LEU A 40 30.55 -1.98 1.56
CA LEU A 40 30.53 -3.10 2.49
C LEU A 40 30.19 -4.42 1.79
N PRO A 41 30.84 -5.55 2.21
CA PRO A 41 32.01 -5.65 3.08
C PRO A 41 33.30 -5.21 2.36
N THR A 42 33.29 -5.22 1.03
CA THR A 42 34.39 -4.79 0.16
C THR A 42 33.89 -3.77 -0.85
N PRO A 43 34.68 -2.73 -1.19
CA PRO A 43 34.27 -1.77 -2.19
C PRO A 43 34.02 -2.40 -3.56
N GLY A 44 32.91 -2.01 -4.21
CA GLY A 44 32.58 -2.48 -5.56
C GLY A 44 31.08 -2.74 -5.75
N LEU A 45 30.76 -3.45 -6.84
CA LEU A 45 29.39 -3.82 -7.23
C LEU A 45 29.02 -5.26 -6.81
N GLY A 46 29.81 -5.90 -5.95
CA GLY A 46 29.62 -7.29 -5.54
C GLY A 46 28.23 -7.55 -4.96
N GLN A 47 27.68 -6.62 -4.16
CA GLN A 47 26.35 -6.74 -3.57
C GLN A 47 25.22 -6.65 -4.60
N TYR A 48 25.39 -5.85 -5.64
CA TYR A 48 24.43 -5.77 -6.74
C TYR A 48 24.48 -7.01 -7.63
N ASN A 49 25.67 -7.62 -7.82
CA ASN A 49 25.79 -8.89 -8.49
C ASN A 49 25.14 -10.02 -7.68
N ALA A 50 25.34 -10.04 -6.35
CA ALA A 50 24.67 -10.98 -5.44
C ALA A 50 23.14 -10.84 -5.52
N LEU A 51 22.60 -9.62 -5.58
CA LEU A 51 21.18 -9.36 -5.80
C LEU A 51 20.62 -10.05 -7.06
N LEU A 52 21.40 -10.08 -8.13
CA LEU A 52 20.99 -10.65 -9.42
C LEU A 52 21.20 -12.17 -9.49
N THR A 53 22.06 -12.75 -8.64
CA THR A 53 22.42 -14.17 -8.68
C THR A 53 21.84 -14.98 -7.52
N ASP A 54 21.52 -14.35 -6.38
CA ASP A 54 20.95 -15.01 -5.20
C ASP A 54 19.48 -15.37 -5.44
N GLN A 55 19.19 -16.66 -5.58
CA GLN A 55 17.84 -17.19 -5.77
C GLN A 55 16.88 -16.83 -4.64
N LEU A 56 17.38 -16.71 -3.39
CA LEU A 56 16.55 -16.29 -2.26
C LEU A 56 16.06 -14.86 -2.46
N VAL A 57 16.95 -13.93 -2.79
CA VAL A 57 16.60 -12.52 -3.01
C VAL A 57 15.59 -12.39 -4.15
N GLN A 58 15.84 -13.06 -5.27
CA GLN A 58 14.92 -13.06 -6.41
C GLN A 58 13.54 -13.63 -6.05
N SER A 59 13.49 -14.76 -5.35
CA SER A 59 12.24 -15.38 -4.93
C SER A 59 11.43 -14.49 -3.99
N VAL A 60 12.11 -13.82 -3.05
CA VAL A 60 11.49 -12.86 -2.11
C VAL A 60 10.99 -11.62 -2.86
N PHE A 61 11.75 -11.11 -3.83
CA PHE A 61 11.33 -9.98 -4.65
C PHE A 61 10.06 -10.30 -5.45
N ILE A 62 10.03 -11.42 -6.17
CA ILE A 62 8.87 -11.88 -6.94
C ILE A 62 7.66 -12.11 -6.02
N ARG A 63 7.86 -12.76 -4.87
CA ARG A 63 6.81 -12.97 -3.87
C ARG A 63 6.25 -11.63 -3.37
N THR A 64 7.12 -10.67 -3.08
CA THR A 64 6.70 -9.33 -2.62
C THR A 64 5.83 -8.65 -3.67
N LEU A 65 6.23 -8.66 -4.95
CA LEU A 65 5.45 -8.08 -6.04
C LEU A 65 4.10 -8.78 -6.21
N ARG A 66 4.08 -10.12 -6.13
CA ARG A 66 2.84 -10.90 -6.24
C ARG A 66 1.88 -10.60 -5.09
N ILE A 67 2.35 -10.65 -3.85
CA ILE A 67 1.52 -10.33 -2.67
C ILE A 67 1.05 -8.88 -2.75
N ALA A 68 1.92 -7.92 -3.06
CA ALA A 68 1.55 -6.52 -3.20
C ALA A 68 0.48 -6.31 -4.27
N ALA A 69 0.58 -6.98 -5.42
CA ALA A 69 -0.44 -6.92 -6.47
C ALA A 69 -1.80 -7.48 -6.01
N ILE A 70 -1.81 -8.67 -5.38
CA ILE A 70 -3.04 -9.29 -4.85
C ILE A 70 -3.68 -8.40 -3.79
N VAL A 71 -2.89 -7.93 -2.81
CA VAL A 71 -3.37 -7.04 -1.74
C VAL A 71 -3.93 -5.74 -2.33
N THR A 72 -3.27 -5.18 -3.35
CA THR A 72 -3.76 -3.98 -4.03
C THR A 72 -5.12 -4.20 -4.68
N ILE A 73 -5.27 -5.27 -5.45
CA ILE A 73 -6.54 -5.58 -6.12
C ILE A 73 -7.66 -5.78 -5.08
N VAL A 74 -7.42 -6.63 -4.08
CA VAL A 74 -8.43 -6.95 -3.07
C VAL A 74 -8.79 -5.72 -2.24
N SER A 75 -7.77 -4.93 -1.81
CA SER A 75 -8.01 -3.70 -1.02
C SER A 75 -8.77 -2.66 -1.81
N VAL A 76 -8.42 -2.42 -3.08
CA VAL A 76 -9.10 -1.42 -3.92
C VAL A 76 -10.53 -1.83 -4.21
N VAL A 77 -10.81 -3.11 -4.50
CA VAL A 77 -12.17 -3.61 -4.73
C VAL A 77 -13.01 -3.46 -3.46
N ALA A 78 -12.50 -3.89 -2.31
CA ALA A 78 -13.21 -3.75 -1.04
C ALA A 78 -13.42 -2.27 -0.66
N ALA A 79 -12.35 -1.45 -0.78
CA ALA A 79 -12.42 -0.02 -0.51
C ALA A 79 -13.40 0.71 -1.45
N TYR A 80 -13.47 0.30 -2.72
CA TYR A 80 -14.40 0.87 -3.69
C TYR A 80 -15.86 0.65 -3.25
N ALA A 81 -16.21 -0.58 -2.87
CA ALA A 81 -17.54 -0.92 -2.38
C ALA A 81 -17.90 -0.12 -1.11
N ILE A 82 -16.99 -0.08 -0.13
CA ILE A 82 -17.17 0.70 1.11
C ILE A 82 -17.31 2.19 0.81
N THR A 83 -16.49 2.73 -0.09
CA THR A 83 -16.52 4.16 -0.45
C THR A 83 -17.81 4.54 -1.16
N VAL A 84 -18.35 3.68 -2.04
CA VAL A 84 -19.66 3.93 -2.67
C VAL A 84 -20.74 4.05 -1.60
N VAL A 85 -20.77 3.16 -0.62
CA VAL A 85 -21.71 3.22 0.51
C VAL A 85 -21.49 4.48 1.33
N TRP A 86 -20.24 4.83 1.63
CA TRP A 86 -19.92 6.02 2.43
C TRP A 86 -20.31 7.33 1.75
N VAL A 87 -20.11 7.44 0.43
CA VAL A 87 -20.41 8.69 -0.31
C VAL A 87 -21.86 8.76 -0.75
N ARG A 88 -22.47 7.64 -1.16
CA ARG A 88 -23.78 7.59 -1.83
C ARG A 88 -24.89 6.93 -1.00
N GLY A 89 -24.55 6.34 0.14
CA GLY A 89 -25.51 5.63 1.01
C GLY A 89 -26.45 6.54 1.78
N THR A 90 -27.39 5.93 2.47
CA THR A 90 -28.28 6.61 3.44
C THR A 90 -27.46 7.15 4.64
N PRO A 91 -27.99 8.10 5.44
CA PRO A 91 -27.27 8.61 6.60
C PRO A 91 -26.76 7.53 7.55
N VAL A 92 -27.55 6.48 7.81
CA VAL A 92 -27.14 5.36 8.67
C VAL A 92 -26.00 4.57 8.02
N GLN A 93 -26.09 4.25 6.72
CA GLN A 93 -25.04 3.55 6.00
C GLN A 93 -23.73 4.33 5.97
N ARG A 94 -23.78 5.65 5.85
CA ARG A 94 -22.60 6.53 5.90
C ARG A 94 -21.90 6.46 7.24
N VAL A 95 -22.65 6.56 8.35
CA VAL A 95 -22.10 6.46 9.70
C VAL A 95 -21.47 5.10 9.94
N VAL A 96 -22.14 4.01 9.53
CA VAL A 96 -21.59 2.65 9.67
C VAL A 96 -20.31 2.48 8.84
N ALA A 97 -20.31 2.94 7.58
CA ALA A 97 -19.12 2.87 6.72
C ALA A 97 -17.96 3.68 7.31
N GLU A 98 -18.22 4.88 7.81
CA GLU A 98 -17.23 5.74 8.47
C GLU A 98 -16.62 5.06 9.69
N PHE A 99 -17.45 4.46 10.53
CA PHE A 99 -16.98 3.70 11.68
C PHE A 99 -16.12 2.50 11.28
N CYS A 100 -16.55 1.74 10.27
CA CYS A 100 -15.79 0.60 9.73
C CYS A 100 -14.44 1.00 9.10
N ILE A 101 -14.29 2.25 8.61
CA ILE A 101 -13.04 2.77 8.06
C ILE A 101 -12.14 3.30 9.17
N LEU A 102 -12.69 4.16 10.04
CA LEU A 102 -11.89 4.92 11.01
C LEU A 102 -11.45 4.07 12.20
N VAL A 103 -12.30 3.19 12.73
CA VAL A 103 -11.93 2.37 13.90
C VAL A 103 -10.71 1.48 13.61
N PRO A 104 -10.67 0.69 12.51
CA PRO A 104 -9.46 -0.06 12.17
C PRO A 104 -8.25 0.84 11.92
N PHE A 105 -8.43 2.04 11.39
CA PHE A 105 -7.33 2.97 11.13
C PHE A 105 -6.58 3.37 12.42
N TRP A 106 -7.30 3.58 13.52
CA TRP A 106 -6.72 3.97 14.80
C TRP A 106 -6.12 2.81 15.61
N ILE A 107 -6.41 1.56 15.25
CA ILE A 107 -5.85 0.39 15.94
C ILE A 107 -4.41 0.17 15.50
N SER A 108 -3.51 -0.06 16.47
CA SER A 108 -2.10 -0.40 16.19
C SER A 108 -1.95 -1.57 15.22
N VAL A 109 -0.96 -1.50 14.34
CA VAL A 109 -0.64 -2.58 13.40
C VAL A 109 -0.31 -3.89 14.11
N LEU A 110 0.39 -3.83 15.24
CA LEU A 110 0.72 -5.01 16.05
C LEU A 110 -0.54 -5.67 16.63
N THR A 111 -1.42 -4.88 17.24
CA THR A 111 -2.68 -5.38 17.81
C THR A 111 -3.53 -6.06 16.75
N ARG A 112 -3.62 -5.47 15.54
CA ARG A 112 -4.34 -6.07 14.41
C ARG A 112 -3.70 -7.36 13.93
N ALA A 113 -2.36 -7.40 13.82
CA ALA A 113 -1.66 -8.61 13.38
C ALA A 113 -1.88 -9.76 14.36
N PHE A 114 -1.76 -9.52 15.68
CA PHE A 114 -2.06 -10.53 16.70
C PHE A 114 -3.54 -10.92 16.74
N GLY A 115 -4.46 -9.97 16.53
CA GLY A 115 -5.88 -10.26 16.38
C GLY A 115 -6.15 -11.24 15.22
N TRP A 116 -5.51 -11.02 14.06
CA TRP A 116 -5.59 -11.94 12.94
C TRP A 116 -4.95 -13.29 13.22
N VAL A 117 -3.81 -13.35 13.94
CA VAL A 117 -3.24 -14.63 14.40
C VAL A 117 -4.23 -15.39 15.27
N ALA A 118 -4.88 -14.73 16.22
CA ALA A 118 -5.88 -15.35 17.07
C ALA A 118 -7.09 -15.87 16.28
N LEU A 119 -7.60 -15.09 15.34
CA LEU A 119 -8.77 -15.45 14.52
C LEU A 119 -8.48 -16.60 13.53
N LEU A 120 -7.28 -16.58 12.90
CA LEU A 120 -6.88 -17.50 11.83
C LEU A 120 -6.18 -18.75 12.34
N SER A 121 -5.82 -18.84 13.64
CA SER A 121 -5.15 -20.01 14.18
C SER A 121 -5.98 -21.30 14.04
N ASN A 122 -5.34 -22.46 14.15
CA ASN A 122 -6.02 -23.75 14.04
C ASN A 122 -7.18 -23.91 15.04
N ARG A 123 -7.05 -23.32 16.24
CA ARG A 123 -8.09 -23.25 17.28
C ARG A 123 -8.75 -21.87 17.34
N GLY A 124 -8.60 -21.06 16.30
CA GLY A 124 -9.18 -19.72 16.19
C GLY A 124 -10.66 -19.77 15.85
N LEU A 125 -11.30 -18.62 16.02
CA LEU A 125 -12.75 -18.47 15.82
C LEU A 125 -13.20 -18.93 14.43
N ILE A 126 -12.43 -18.63 13.38
CA ILE A 126 -12.79 -18.96 11.99
C ILE A 126 -12.82 -20.49 11.79
N ASN A 127 -11.76 -21.20 12.19
CA ASN A 127 -11.69 -22.64 12.07
C ASN A 127 -12.77 -23.33 12.93
N THR A 128 -12.93 -22.86 14.17
CA THR A 128 -13.96 -23.41 15.09
C THR A 128 -15.37 -23.25 14.51
N TRP A 129 -15.67 -22.08 13.93
CA TRP A 129 -16.96 -21.83 13.31
C TRP A 129 -17.18 -22.69 12.06
N LEU A 130 -16.18 -22.80 11.17
CA LEU A 130 -16.26 -23.62 9.97
C LEU A 130 -16.46 -25.11 10.29
N GLN A 131 -15.83 -25.62 11.36
CA GLN A 131 -16.05 -26.98 11.85
C GLN A 131 -17.45 -27.15 12.46
N ALA A 132 -17.93 -26.18 13.24
CA ALA A 132 -19.25 -26.24 13.87
C ALA A 132 -20.39 -26.27 12.86
N VAL A 133 -20.25 -25.58 11.71
CA VAL A 133 -21.25 -25.64 10.62
C VAL A 133 -21.03 -26.80 9.65
N GLY A 134 -20.02 -27.67 9.88
CA GLY A 134 -19.74 -28.85 9.07
C GLY A 134 -19.09 -28.57 7.70
N PHE A 135 -18.57 -27.38 7.49
CA PHE A 135 -17.88 -27.00 6.24
C PHE A 135 -16.53 -27.68 6.07
N ILE A 136 -15.82 -27.93 7.19
CA ILE A 136 -14.51 -28.59 7.24
C ILE A 136 -14.48 -29.62 8.35
N SER A 137 -13.77 -30.73 8.14
CA SER A 137 -13.53 -31.77 9.15
C SER A 137 -12.28 -31.48 9.98
N GLU A 138 -11.25 -30.89 9.35
CA GLU A 138 -9.98 -30.54 10.02
C GLU A 138 -9.70 -29.04 9.88
N PRO A 139 -8.94 -28.44 10.84
CA PRO A 139 -8.60 -27.03 10.80
C PRO A 139 -7.75 -26.69 9.56
N LEU A 140 -8.12 -25.62 8.87
CA LEU A 140 -7.34 -25.06 7.78
C LEU A 140 -6.13 -24.30 8.31
N ALA A 141 -4.99 -24.44 7.64
CA ALA A 141 -3.79 -23.66 7.92
C ALA A 141 -3.94 -22.25 7.33
N LEU A 142 -4.62 -21.34 8.06
CA LEU A 142 -4.93 -19.97 7.60
C LEU A 142 -3.89 -18.94 8.07
N VAL A 143 -3.00 -19.30 8.99
CA VAL A 143 -1.91 -18.45 9.53
C VAL A 143 -0.55 -19.05 9.24
N ARG A 144 0.51 -18.25 9.32
CA ARG A 144 1.91 -18.61 8.97
C ARG A 144 2.07 -19.01 7.50
N ASN A 145 1.37 -18.32 6.62
CA ASN A 145 1.41 -18.50 5.18
C ASN A 145 1.02 -17.20 4.45
N GLU A 146 1.06 -17.23 3.12
CA GLU A 146 0.73 -16.07 2.29
C GLU A 146 -0.73 -15.60 2.45
N PHE A 147 -1.66 -16.52 2.69
CA PHE A 147 -3.08 -16.17 2.90
C PHE A 147 -3.26 -15.26 4.11
N GLY A 148 -2.68 -15.64 5.26
CA GLY A 148 -2.72 -14.81 6.46
C GLY A 148 -2.08 -13.43 6.24
N VAL A 149 -0.97 -13.37 5.51
CA VAL A 149 -0.32 -12.10 5.14
C VAL A 149 -1.25 -11.24 4.30
N ILE A 150 -1.85 -11.80 3.24
CA ILE A 150 -2.77 -11.08 2.35
C ILE A 150 -3.97 -10.52 3.13
N VAL A 151 -4.60 -11.35 3.98
CA VAL A 151 -5.75 -10.92 4.80
C VAL A 151 -5.36 -9.77 5.73
N GLY A 152 -4.26 -9.92 6.47
CA GLY A 152 -3.80 -8.91 7.43
C GLY A 152 -3.42 -7.59 6.75
N MET A 153 -2.68 -7.66 5.63
CA MET A 153 -2.29 -6.49 4.85
C MET A 153 -3.50 -5.80 4.20
N THR A 154 -4.42 -6.56 3.63
CA THR A 154 -5.64 -6.02 3.01
C THR A 154 -6.46 -5.23 4.04
N HIS A 155 -6.72 -5.83 5.20
CA HIS A 155 -7.46 -5.16 6.27
C HIS A 155 -6.77 -3.85 6.73
N PHE A 156 -5.43 -3.85 6.77
CA PHE A 156 -4.68 -2.64 7.11
C PHE A 156 -4.79 -1.56 6.04
N LEU A 157 -4.75 -1.93 4.77
CA LEU A 157 -4.58 -0.98 3.66
C LEU A 157 -5.92 -0.47 3.08
N ILE A 158 -7.06 -1.10 3.37
CA ILE A 158 -8.39 -0.62 2.96
C ILE A 158 -8.61 0.86 3.29
N PRO A 159 -8.38 1.37 4.51
CA PRO A 159 -8.58 2.79 4.81
C PRO A 159 -7.77 3.73 3.92
N PHE A 160 -6.53 3.35 3.58
CA PHE A 160 -5.66 4.15 2.70
C PHE A 160 -6.17 4.19 1.25
N ALA A 161 -6.84 3.13 0.78
CA ALA A 161 -7.48 3.11 -0.51
C ALA A 161 -8.77 3.95 -0.54
N VAL A 162 -9.51 4.02 0.57
CA VAL A 162 -10.79 4.74 0.65
C VAL A 162 -10.63 6.24 0.42
N PHE A 163 -9.58 6.88 0.94
CA PHE A 163 -9.45 8.35 0.86
C PHE A 163 -9.35 8.89 -0.57
N PRO A 164 -8.47 8.39 -1.47
CA PRO A 164 -8.43 8.85 -2.86
C PRO A 164 -9.73 8.52 -3.63
N LEU A 165 -10.33 7.36 -3.36
CA LEU A 165 -11.62 6.97 -3.93
C LEU A 165 -12.73 7.94 -3.52
N ALA A 166 -12.82 8.27 -2.23
CA ALA A 166 -13.82 9.19 -1.71
C ALA A 166 -13.65 10.59 -2.30
N SER A 167 -12.41 11.08 -2.42
CA SER A 167 -12.12 12.37 -3.05
C SER A 167 -12.62 12.39 -4.50
N SER A 168 -12.31 11.37 -5.28
CA SER A 168 -12.74 11.25 -6.67
C SER A 168 -14.26 11.12 -6.81
N MET A 169 -14.92 10.33 -5.94
CA MET A 169 -16.36 10.13 -5.98
C MET A 169 -17.16 11.36 -5.53
N ARG A 170 -16.65 12.13 -4.56
CA ARG A 170 -17.28 13.39 -4.10
C ARG A 170 -17.15 14.51 -5.13
N GLY A 171 -16.10 14.51 -5.94
CA GLY A 171 -15.90 15.47 -7.02
C GLY A 171 -16.76 15.24 -8.28
N LEU A 172 -17.52 14.14 -8.33
CA LEU A 172 -18.34 13.79 -9.46
C LEU A 172 -19.67 14.54 -9.44
N ASP A 173 -20.00 15.24 -10.54
CA ASP A 173 -21.29 15.90 -10.73
C ASP A 173 -22.42 14.87 -10.95
N ASP A 174 -23.39 14.84 -10.06
CA ASP A 174 -24.55 13.93 -10.12
C ASP A 174 -25.41 14.16 -11.36
N ARG A 175 -25.35 15.34 -11.97
CA ARG A 175 -26.09 15.65 -13.21
C ARG A 175 -25.69 14.74 -14.35
N VAL A 176 -24.41 14.34 -14.43
CA VAL A 176 -23.94 13.39 -15.45
C VAL A 176 -24.61 12.02 -15.31
N LEU A 177 -24.78 11.54 -14.08
CA LEU A 177 -25.47 10.27 -13.82
C LEU A 177 -26.96 10.35 -14.12
N LEU A 178 -27.59 11.49 -13.83
CA LEU A 178 -28.99 11.74 -14.16
C LEU A 178 -29.19 11.83 -15.67
N ALA A 179 -28.32 12.53 -16.39
CA ALA A 179 -28.36 12.61 -17.85
C ALA A 179 -28.24 11.24 -18.53
N ALA A 180 -27.29 10.40 -18.07
CA ALA A 180 -27.15 9.04 -18.57
C ALA A 180 -28.44 8.21 -18.38
N ARG A 181 -29.11 8.36 -17.23
CA ARG A 181 -30.40 7.70 -16.96
C ARG A 181 -31.53 8.26 -17.80
N GLY A 182 -31.56 9.59 -18.01
CA GLY A 182 -32.53 10.25 -18.89
C GLY A 182 -32.44 9.75 -20.34
N LEU A 183 -31.24 9.35 -20.78
CA LEU A 183 -31.00 8.72 -22.08
C LEU A 183 -31.32 7.20 -22.09
N GLY A 184 -32.01 6.66 -21.07
CA GLY A 184 -32.45 5.28 -21.00
C GLY A 184 -31.44 4.27 -20.45
N SER A 185 -30.32 4.74 -19.88
CA SER A 185 -29.35 3.82 -19.26
C SER A 185 -29.88 3.24 -17.94
N SER A 186 -29.82 1.91 -17.76
CA SER A 186 -30.13 1.26 -16.50
C SER A 186 -29.13 1.65 -15.40
N ARG A 187 -29.52 1.45 -14.13
CA ARG A 187 -28.64 1.76 -12.98
C ARG A 187 -27.28 1.05 -13.05
N MET A 188 -27.30 -0.24 -13.42
CA MET A 188 -26.09 -1.05 -13.52
C MET A 188 -25.22 -0.59 -14.71
N ARG A 189 -25.82 -0.26 -15.85
CA ARG A 189 -25.11 0.27 -17.00
C ARG A 189 -24.50 1.64 -16.69
N THR A 190 -25.24 2.54 -16.06
CA THR A 190 -24.73 3.86 -15.62
C THR A 190 -23.56 3.68 -14.65
N PHE A 191 -23.61 2.73 -13.72
CA PHE A 191 -22.53 2.44 -12.79
C PHE A 191 -21.24 2.05 -13.55
N TRP A 192 -21.30 1.05 -14.41
CA TRP A 192 -20.10 0.53 -15.07
C TRP A 192 -19.60 1.42 -16.23
N SER A 193 -20.50 2.07 -16.99
CA SER A 193 -20.11 2.85 -18.17
C SER A 193 -19.85 4.34 -17.91
N VAL A 194 -20.32 4.86 -16.77
CA VAL A 194 -20.15 6.28 -16.41
C VAL A 194 -19.44 6.45 -15.07
N PHE A 195 -20.01 5.89 -13.99
CA PHE A 195 -19.50 6.14 -12.64
C PHE A 195 -18.08 5.59 -12.43
N VAL A 196 -17.83 4.32 -12.77
CA VAL A 196 -16.51 3.68 -12.63
C VAL A 196 -15.45 4.40 -13.48
N PRO A 197 -15.64 4.66 -14.77
CA PRO A 197 -14.68 5.42 -15.57
C PRO A 197 -14.41 6.83 -15.07
N MET A 198 -15.43 7.55 -14.60
CA MET A 198 -15.26 8.90 -14.06
C MET A 198 -14.53 8.94 -12.71
N THR A 199 -14.53 7.83 -11.95
CA THR A 199 -13.78 7.69 -10.70
C THR A 199 -12.43 6.99 -10.89
N SER A 200 -11.98 6.78 -12.13
CA SER A 200 -10.74 6.06 -12.46
C SER A 200 -9.49 6.70 -11.85
N SER A 201 -9.43 8.02 -11.73
CA SER A 201 -8.33 8.72 -11.05
C SER A 201 -8.20 8.31 -9.58
N GLY A 202 -9.34 8.15 -8.88
CA GLY A 202 -9.37 7.64 -7.51
C GLY A 202 -8.94 6.18 -7.44
N ILE A 203 -9.37 5.33 -8.38
CA ILE A 203 -8.97 3.92 -8.47
C ILE A 203 -7.46 3.80 -8.64
N ILE A 204 -6.89 4.54 -9.61
CA ILE A 204 -5.44 4.52 -9.89
C ILE A 204 -4.65 5.07 -8.69
N GLY A 205 -5.09 6.18 -8.09
CA GLY A 205 -4.46 6.76 -6.91
C GLY A 205 -4.46 5.80 -5.71
N SER A 206 -5.59 5.14 -5.47
CA SER A 206 -5.71 4.13 -4.41
C SER A 206 -4.84 2.91 -4.66
N ALA A 207 -4.86 2.38 -5.89
CA ALA A 207 -4.02 1.26 -6.28
C ALA A 207 -2.52 1.57 -6.08
N LEU A 208 -2.11 2.78 -6.46
CA LEU A 208 -0.74 3.23 -6.30
C LEU A 208 -0.32 3.30 -4.83
N ILE A 209 -1.13 3.95 -3.99
CA ILE A 209 -0.85 4.10 -2.56
C ILE A 209 -0.77 2.71 -1.89
N VAL A 210 -1.74 1.84 -2.14
CA VAL A 210 -1.77 0.50 -1.55
C VAL A 210 -0.58 -0.33 -2.02
N PHE A 211 -0.25 -0.30 -3.31
CA PHE A 211 0.87 -1.05 -3.87
C PHE A 211 2.21 -0.61 -3.26
N VAL A 212 2.47 0.69 -3.22
CA VAL A 212 3.71 1.25 -2.66
C VAL A 212 3.84 0.92 -1.17
N PHE A 213 2.76 1.08 -0.39
CA PHE A 213 2.77 0.68 1.02
C PHE A 213 3.01 -0.81 1.20
N SER A 214 2.43 -1.65 0.33
CA SER A 214 2.62 -3.10 0.38
C SER A 214 4.07 -3.52 0.18
N LEU A 215 4.84 -2.82 -0.66
CA LEU A 215 6.27 -3.13 -0.90
C LEU A 215 7.14 -2.91 0.36
N GLY A 216 6.81 -1.90 1.16
CA GLY A 216 7.52 -1.59 2.40
C GLY A 216 6.94 -2.27 3.65
N PHE A 217 5.95 -3.15 3.48
CA PHE A 217 5.27 -3.74 4.64
C PHE A 217 6.13 -4.81 5.32
N PHE A 218 6.37 -4.64 6.64
CA PHE A 218 7.24 -5.51 7.43
C PHE A 218 6.49 -6.27 8.52
N VAL A 219 5.76 -5.55 9.38
CA VAL A 219 5.21 -6.11 10.64
C VAL A 219 4.23 -7.25 10.38
N THR A 220 3.28 -7.07 9.47
CA THR A 220 2.25 -8.09 9.20
C THR A 220 2.83 -9.34 8.55
N PRO A 221 3.71 -9.27 7.52
CA PRO A 221 4.40 -10.45 6.99
C PRO A 221 5.23 -11.19 8.04
N ALA A 222 5.98 -10.49 8.88
CA ALA A 222 6.80 -11.09 9.93
C ALA A 222 5.96 -11.90 10.93
N ILE A 223 4.77 -11.40 11.31
CA ILE A 223 3.90 -12.06 12.29
C ILE A 223 3.03 -13.14 11.62
N LEU A 224 2.30 -12.80 10.56
CA LEU A 224 1.32 -13.69 9.92
C LEU A 224 1.95 -14.66 8.91
N GLY A 225 3.10 -14.32 8.34
CA GLY A 225 3.85 -15.17 7.43
C GLY A 225 4.67 -16.25 8.13
N GLY A 226 5.03 -16.03 9.40
CA GLY A 226 5.73 -17.01 10.25
C GLY A 226 7.06 -17.48 9.63
N GLY A 227 7.81 -16.60 8.99
CA GLY A 227 9.09 -16.92 8.33
C GLY A 227 8.98 -17.67 6.99
N ARG A 228 7.78 -18.14 6.62
CA ARG A 228 7.56 -18.85 5.34
C ARG A 228 7.22 -17.93 4.18
N SER A 229 6.71 -16.75 4.48
CA SER A 229 6.24 -15.75 3.51
C SER A 229 7.00 -14.43 3.66
N VAL A 230 8.33 -14.53 3.77
CA VAL A 230 9.22 -13.36 3.89
C VAL A 230 9.03 -12.42 2.70
N MET A 231 8.81 -11.13 2.97
CA MET A 231 8.76 -10.05 1.99
C MET A 231 10.05 -9.22 2.03
N ILE A 232 10.23 -8.34 1.03
CA ILE A 232 11.49 -7.63 0.81
C ILE A 232 11.90 -6.76 2.02
N ALA A 233 10.96 -6.07 2.67
CA ALA A 233 11.23 -5.26 3.86
C ALA A 233 11.67 -6.13 5.06
N GLU A 234 11.08 -7.31 5.20
CA GLU A 234 11.48 -8.29 6.21
C GLU A 234 12.88 -8.86 5.90
N LEU A 235 13.19 -9.15 4.63
CA LEU A 235 14.52 -9.61 4.22
C LEU A 235 15.60 -8.56 4.52
N ILE A 236 15.33 -7.28 4.26
CA ILE A 236 16.24 -6.18 4.63
C ILE A 236 16.51 -6.20 6.13
N TYR A 237 15.47 -6.32 6.95
CA TYR A 237 15.61 -6.41 8.41
C TYR A 237 16.45 -7.62 8.83
N LEU A 238 16.19 -8.80 8.26
CA LEU A 238 16.93 -10.03 8.57
C LEU A 238 18.42 -9.90 8.21
N ARG A 239 18.74 -9.30 7.05
CA ARG A 239 20.13 -9.09 6.60
C ARG A 239 20.89 -8.08 7.44
N ILE A 240 20.23 -7.03 7.94
CA ILE A 240 20.87 -5.99 8.74
C ILE A 240 21.03 -6.43 10.21
N PHE A 241 19.99 -7.02 10.80
CA PHE A 241 19.91 -7.22 12.25
C PHE A 241 20.15 -8.66 12.72
N GLN A 242 19.88 -9.67 11.90
CA GLN A 242 20.03 -11.07 12.30
C GLN A 242 21.25 -11.77 11.67
N SER A 243 21.57 -11.48 10.43
CA SER A 243 22.79 -11.96 9.79
C SER A 243 23.56 -10.75 9.25
N PRO A 244 24.42 -10.08 10.03
CA PRO A 244 24.89 -8.72 9.79
C PRO A 244 25.63 -8.57 8.45
N ASP A 245 24.87 -8.58 7.38
CA ASP A 245 25.26 -8.31 6.00
C ASP A 245 24.69 -6.94 5.60
N TRP A 246 25.28 -5.90 6.16
CA TRP A 246 24.87 -4.51 5.95
C TRP A 246 24.97 -4.08 4.49
N GLY A 247 25.95 -4.63 3.75
CA GLY A 247 26.14 -4.32 2.34
C GLY A 247 24.99 -4.80 1.48
N LEU A 248 24.58 -6.07 1.63
CA LEU A 248 23.46 -6.65 0.88
C LEU A 248 22.13 -6.03 1.32
N GLY A 249 21.90 -5.83 2.63
CA GLY A 249 20.71 -5.16 3.12
C GLY A 249 20.57 -3.73 2.58
N ALA A 250 21.67 -2.98 2.51
CA ALA A 250 21.71 -1.65 1.91
C ALA A 250 21.45 -1.68 0.40
N ALA A 251 22.04 -2.63 -0.34
CA ALA A 251 21.82 -2.77 -1.78
C ALA A 251 20.35 -3.11 -2.11
N ILE A 252 19.73 -4.02 -1.36
CA ILE A 252 18.30 -4.35 -1.50
C ILE A 252 17.44 -3.09 -1.25
N SER A 253 17.76 -2.30 -0.21
CA SER A 253 17.03 -1.07 0.12
C SER A 253 17.12 -0.03 -1.00
N VAL A 254 18.33 0.19 -1.56
CA VAL A 254 18.55 1.11 -2.69
C VAL A 254 17.75 0.68 -3.92
N VAL A 255 17.81 -0.62 -4.29
CA VAL A 255 17.05 -1.13 -5.44
C VAL A 255 15.56 -1.00 -5.22
N LEU A 256 15.05 -1.25 -4.01
CA LEU A 256 13.62 -1.07 -3.70
C LEU A 256 13.18 0.39 -3.86
N VAL A 257 13.97 1.35 -3.35
CA VAL A 257 13.67 2.80 -3.49
C VAL A 257 13.70 3.22 -4.96
N LEU A 258 14.69 2.77 -5.72
CA LEU A 258 14.78 3.05 -7.16
C LEU A 258 13.60 2.45 -7.93
N PHE A 259 13.20 1.22 -7.60
CA PHE A 259 12.03 0.57 -8.20
C PHE A 259 10.74 1.35 -7.92
N VAL A 260 10.50 1.73 -6.66
CA VAL A 260 9.33 2.54 -6.28
C VAL A 260 9.39 3.92 -6.96
N GLY A 261 10.54 4.58 -6.98
CA GLY A 261 10.73 5.88 -7.64
C GLY A 261 10.47 5.81 -9.14
N ALA A 262 10.96 4.78 -9.82
CA ALA A 262 10.70 4.55 -11.25
C ALA A 262 9.22 4.29 -11.53
N LEU A 263 8.56 3.48 -10.69
CA LEU A 263 7.12 3.22 -10.80
C LEU A 263 6.32 4.51 -10.65
N MET A 264 6.64 5.32 -9.64
CA MET A 264 5.99 6.62 -9.41
C MET A 264 6.20 7.57 -10.59
N ALA A 265 7.43 7.69 -11.10
CA ALA A 265 7.75 8.54 -12.24
C ALA A 265 6.98 8.14 -13.51
N LEU A 266 6.90 6.84 -13.79
CA LEU A 266 6.10 6.31 -14.91
C LEU A 266 4.62 6.67 -14.77
N LEU A 267 4.04 6.47 -13.59
CA LEU A 267 2.61 6.76 -13.36
C LEU A 267 2.30 8.25 -13.44
N PHE A 268 3.15 9.11 -12.88
CA PHE A 268 2.99 10.57 -13.04
C PHE A 268 3.06 11.01 -14.50
N ARG A 269 3.90 10.38 -15.31
CA ARG A 269 3.98 10.68 -16.75
C ARG A 269 2.68 10.32 -17.50
N TYR A 270 2.01 9.22 -17.11
CA TYR A 270 0.76 8.78 -17.74
C TYR A 270 -0.49 9.54 -17.25
N ILE A 271 -0.49 10.04 -16.01
CA ILE A 271 -1.65 10.75 -15.43
C ILE A 271 -1.72 12.21 -15.86
N ARG A 272 -0.59 12.89 -16.09
CA ARG A 272 -0.53 14.32 -16.46
C ARG A 272 -1.17 14.74 -17.80
N PRO A 273 -1.26 13.95 -18.88
CA PRO A 273 -1.76 14.44 -20.16
C PRO A 273 -3.27 14.67 -20.27
N LYS A 274 -4.08 14.18 -19.33
CA LYS A 274 -5.55 14.20 -19.47
C LYS A 274 -6.28 15.35 -18.72
N GLN A 275 -5.56 16.22 -18.02
CA GLN A 275 -6.18 17.31 -17.23
C GLN A 275 -5.89 18.73 -17.80
N LEU A 276 -5.29 18.86 -18.98
CA LEU A 276 -4.94 20.16 -19.58
C LEU A 276 -5.60 20.39 -20.97
N VAL A 277 -6.79 19.85 -21.19
CA VAL A 277 -7.66 20.27 -22.31
C VAL A 277 -9.06 20.52 -21.79
#